data_92f7813b7c04cf6dd722403b4f37938a
#
_entry.id   92f7813b7c04cf6dd722403b4f37938a
#
_cell.length_a   1.000
_cell.length_b   1.000
_cell.length_c   1.000
_cell.angle_alpha   90.00
_cell.angle_beta   90.00
_cell.angle_gamma   90.00
#
_symmetry.space_group_name_H-M   'P 1'
#
loop_
_entity.id
_entity.type
_entity.pdbx_description
1 polymer ?
#
loop_
_entity_poly.entity_id
_entity_poly.type
_entity_poly.pdbx_seq_one_letter_code
_entity_poly.pdbx_strand_id
1 'polypeptide(L)'
;MATLAFPQPTPVEPVQLPRNVEAEAAMLGAMMIDNRLADDLVDRLEPAHFYEPVHGRVFAAIKTLRAADMLATPVTLRPMFDADEGMKELGGPAYLASLTGSGAGLIGARQFAQQIYDLAMLRSLVSVGRTLVDRAMDTSEEVNPRAQIELAEEELFKVAADGATENSIKSFAQASTMAVKMAEKALNWGGNLSGVTTGLDSVNQKIGGLHHSDLMILAGRPGMGKTSLATNIAFNAAQRWMHDMRDGIPPSKSVGAKVAFFSLEMSADQLATRILAEQSRISSEALRMGKISKQEFEQLAAAAAELENLPLFIDDTGGLSIGSLHTRVRRLQRRHNNEIGLVVIDYLQLLSGSGKSSDGNRVQEISEISRGLKTLAKDMNVPVLALSQLSRAVEQREDKRPQLSDLRESGSIEQDADMVWFVFREDYYVAAKEPKRPVEGDNAKMFEDHAAWAADMERVYGLAELIVAKQRHGATGKVILKFDPTITRFSDYAGY
;
A
#
# COMPACT_ATOMS: atom_id res chain seq x y z
N MET A 1 22.17 55.05 13.96
CA MET A 1 21.24 53.93 13.92
C MET A 1 20.57 53.93 12.56
N ALA A 2 20.92 53.01 11.70
CA ALA A 2 20.29 52.90 10.35
C ALA A 2 19.03 52.06 10.48
N THR A 3 17.88 52.68 10.26
CA THR A 3 16.58 52.04 10.19
C THR A 3 16.51 51.21 8.90
N LEU A 4 16.55 49.90 9.03
CA LEU A 4 16.23 49.01 7.93
C LEU A 4 14.77 49.19 7.55
N ALA A 5 14.51 49.82 6.44
CA ALA A 5 13.19 49.92 5.85
C ALA A 5 12.85 48.56 5.20
N PHE A 6 11.92 47.83 5.79
CA PHE A 6 11.32 46.65 5.14
C PHE A 6 10.51 47.12 3.94
N PRO A 7 10.64 46.47 2.77
CA PRO A 7 9.80 46.78 1.61
C PRO A 7 8.34 46.55 1.99
N GLN A 8 7.50 47.56 1.75
CA GLN A 8 6.06 47.43 1.95
C GLN A 8 5.53 46.38 0.95
N PRO A 9 4.63 45.49 1.38
CA PRO A 9 4.03 44.51 0.48
C PRO A 9 3.25 45.31 -0.61
N THR A 10 3.60 45.08 -1.86
CA THR A 10 2.81 45.55 -3.01
C THR A 10 1.39 45.01 -2.88
N PRO A 11 0.34 45.81 -3.17
CA PRO A 11 -1.03 45.30 -3.18
C PRO A 11 -1.11 44.12 -4.16
N VAL A 12 -1.39 42.94 -3.63
CA VAL A 12 -1.61 41.75 -4.46
C VAL A 12 -2.94 41.96 -5.15
N GLU A 13 -2.90 42.20 -6.49
CA GLU A 13 -4.13 42.17 -7.31
C GLU A 13 -4.87 40.87 -7.03
N PRO A 14 -6.22 40.88 -6.96
CA PRO A 14 -6.99 39.67 -6.71
C PRO A 14 -6.69 38.65 -7.81
N VAL A 15 -5.92 37.59 -7.46
CA VAL A 15 -5.56 36.53 -8.40
C VAL A 15 -6.86 35.90 -8.89
N GLN A 16 -7.20 36.10 -10.14
CA GLN A 16 -8.37 35.45 -10.75
C GLN A 16 -8.12 33.92 -10.75
N LEU A 17 -9.05 33.16 -10.21
CA LEU A 17 -8.98 31.69 -10.24
C LEU A 17 -9.06 31.20 -11.71
N PRO A 18 -8.34 30.11 -12.03
CA PRO A 18 -8.41 29.50 -13.35
C PRO A 18 -9.83 29.09 -13.72
N ARG A 19 -10.35 29.64 -14.83
CA ARG A 19 -11.73 29.41 -15.28
C ARG A 19 -11.87 29.54 -16.81
N ASN A 20 -12.85 28.85 -17.36
CA ASN A 20 -13.32 29.04 -18.74
C ASN A 20 -14.84 28.81 -18.78
N VAL A 21 -15.60 29.84 -18.42
CA VAL A 21 -17.08 29.81 -18.35
C VAL A 21 -17.71 29.53 -19.73
N GLU A 22 -17.05 29.94 -20.81
CA GLU A 22 -17.52 29.68 -22.17
C GLU A 22 -17.43 28.19 -22.52
N ALA A 23 -16.35 27.49 -22.11
CA ALA A 23 -16.22 26.05 -22.30
C ALA A 23 -17.27 25.29 -21.48
N GLU A 24 -17.55 25.75 -20.26
CA GLU A 24 -18.62 25.15 -19.40
C GLU A 24 -20.00 25.28 -20.10
N ALA A 25 -20.33 26.49 -20.56
CA ALA A 25 -21.59 26.76 -21.24
C ALA A 25 -21.74 25.94 -22.55
N ALA A 26 -20.66 25.88 -23.36
CA ALA A 26 -20.67 25.13 -24.60
C ALA A 26 -20.82 23.64 -24.40
N MET A 27 -20.16 23.06 -23.37
CA MET A 27 -20.27 21.66 -23.04
C MET A 27 -21.70 21.30 -22.54
N LEU A 28 -22.28 22.09 -21.61
CA LEU A 28 -23.63 21.88 -21.11
C LEU A 28 -24.66 21.96 -22.24
N GLY A 29 -24.49 22.93 -23.15
CA GLY A 29 -25.31 23.05 -24.35
C GLY A 29 -25.24 21.82 -25.24
N ALA A 30 -24.05 21.29 -25.48
CA ALA A 30 -23.84 20.05 -26.24
C ALA A 30 -24.52 18.84 -25.61
N MET A 31 -24.43 18.69 -24.28
CA MET A 31 -25.09 17.60 -23.52
C MET A 31 -26.62 17.66 -23.62
N MET A 32 -27.20 18.86 -23.66
CA MET A 32 -28.65 19.06 -23.82
C MET A 32 -29.14 18.84 -25.26
N ILE A 33 -28.27 18.99 -26.26
CA ILE A 33 -28.59 18.76 -27.69
C ILE A 33 -28.46 17.26 -28.01
N ASP A 34 -27.33 16.61 -27.59
CA ASP A 34 -27.11 15.16 -27.77
C ASP A 34 -26.89 14.48 -26.41
N ASN A 35 -27.92 13.83 -25.93
CA ASN A 35 -27.90 13.16 -24.65
C ASN A 35 -26.93 11.96 -24.58
N ARG A 36 -26.46 11.43 -25.73
CA ARG A 36 -25.39 10.42 -25.75
C ARG A 36 -24.05 11.01 -25.30
N LEU A 37 -23.80 12.30 -25.59
CA LEU A 37 -22.65 13.01 -25.04
C LEU A 37 -22.80 13.19 -23.51
N ALA A 38 -24.03 13.41 -23.03
CA ALA A 38 -24.29 13.49 -21.60
C ALA A 38 -23.91 12.16 -20.92
N ASP A 39 -24.34 11.01 -21.45
CA ASP A 39 -24.04 9.69 -20.93
C ASP A 39 -22.53 9.39 -20.87
N ASP A 40 -21.74 9.89 -21.82
CA ASP A 40 -20.27 9.74 -21.87
C ASP A 40 -19.53 10.69 -20.89
N LEU A 41 -20.12 11.84 -20.57
CA LEU A 41 -19.46 12.91 -19.80
C LEU A 41 -19.89 12.97 -18.33
N VAL A 42 -21.07 12.45 -17.96
CA VAL A 42 -21.58 12.53 -16.57
C VAL A 42 -20.71 11.77 -15.57
N ASP A 43 -19.96 10.78 -16.02
CA ASP A 43 -19.04 9.98 -15.18
C ASP A 43 -17.64 10.61 -15.09
N ARG A 44 -17.31 11.60 -15.94
CA ARG A 44 -15.99 12.25 -16.00
C ARG A 44 -15.88 13.50 -15.16
N LEU A 45 -16.99 14.14 -14.89
CA LEU A 45 -17.06 15.40 -14.16
C LEU A 45 -17.98 15.29 -12.95
N GLU A 46 -17.71 16.16 -11.99
CA GLU A 46 -18.58 16.40 -10.85
C GLU A 46 -19.08 17.85 -10.85
N PRO A 47 -20.25 18.17 -10.24
CA PRO A 47 -20.76 19.52 -10.16
C PRO A 47 -19.78 20.54 -9.58
N ALA A 48 -18.89 20.12 -8.69
CA ALA A 48 -17.85 20.93 -8.08
C ALA A 48 -16.73 21.33 -9.04
N HIS A 49 -16.61 20.67 -10.20
CA HIS A 49 -15.61 21.00 -11.22
C HIS A 49 -15.95 22.27 -12.01
N PHE A 50 -17.18 22.76 -11.91
CA PHE A 50 -17.58 23.98 -12.58
C PHE A 50 -17.21 25.23 -11.77
N TYR A 51 -16.72 26.24 -12.45
CA TYR A 51 -16.43 27.53 -11.82
C TYR A 51 -17.71 28.32 -11.56
N GLU A 52 -18.62 28.31 -12.54
CA GLU A 52 -19.91 28.97 -12.41
C GLU A 52 -20.88 28.06 -11.61
N PRO A 53 -21.36 28.49 -10.43
CA PRO A 53 -22.20 27.65 -9.58
C PRO A 53 -23.49 27.19 -10.27
N VAL A 54 -24.05 28.03 -11.16
CA VAL A 54 -25.26 27.66 -11.92
C VAL A 54 -24.96 26.52 -12.89
N HIS A 55 -23.79 26.53 -13.55
CA HIS A 55 -23.38 25.47 -14.45
C HIS A 55 -23.21 24.14 -13.69
N GLY A 56 -22.62 24.15 -12.48
CA GLY A 56 -22.53 22.98 -11.63
C GLY A 56 -23.90 22.38 -11.28
N ARG A 57 -24.91 23.24 -10.99
CA ARG A 57 -26.28 22.78 -10.72
C ARG A 57 -26.98 22.25 -11.98
N VAL A 58 -26.77 22.89 -13.13
CA VAL A 58 -27.29 22.41 -14.42
C VAL A 58 -26.70 21.04 -14.74
N PHE A 59 -25.39 20.86 -14.56
CA PHE A 59 -24.74 19.56 -14.73
C PHE A 59 -25.31 18.49 -13.79
N ALA A 60 -25.50 18.81 -12.49
CA ALA A 60 -26.13 17.90 -11.52
C ALA A 60 -27.55 17.49 -11.93
N ALA A 61 -28.33 18.43 -12.45
CA ALA A 61 -29.68 18.16 -12.93
C ALA A 61 -29.67 17.28 -14.20
N ILE A 62 -28.75 17.50 -15.13
CA ILE A 62 -28.54 16.62 -16.29
C ILE A 62 -28.20 15.22 -15.83
N LYS A 63 -27.22 15.07 -14.90
CA LYS A 63 -26.79 13.78 -14.32
C LYS A 63 -27.99 13.03 -13.68
N THR A 64 -28.82 13.74 -12.94
CA THR A 64 -30.03 13.17 -12.30
C THR A 64 -31.06 12.67 -13.32
N LEU A 65 -31.34 13.45 -14.37
CA LEU A 65 -32.29 13.06 -15.42
C LEU A 65 -31.77 11.85 -16.20
N ARG A 66 -30.47 11.86 -16.56
CA ARG A 66 -29.85 10.74 -17.29
C ARG A 66 -29.81 9.46 -16.45
N ALA A 67 -29.55 9.55 -15.15
CA ALA A 67 -29.63 8.41 -14.23
C ALA A 67 -31.04 7.80 -14.12
N ALA A 68 -32.09 8.63 -14.37
CA ALA A 68 -33.49 8.18 -14.45
C ALA A 68 -33.91 7.78 -15.87
N ASP A 69 -32.96 7.67 -16.83
CA ASP A 69 -33.20 7.40 -18.25
C ASP A 69 -34.15 8.41 -18.94
N MET A 70 -34.19 9.64 -18.41
CA MET A 70 -34.98 10.75 -18.96
C MET A 70 -34.10 11.64 -19.84
N LEU A 71 -34.70 12.26 -20.86
CA LEU A 71 -34.01 13.22 -21.71
C LEU A 71 -33.72 14.52 -20.95
N ALA A 72 -32.46 14.93 -20.96
CA ALA A 72 -32.03 16.20 -20.43
C ALA A 72 -32.03 17.24 -21.55
N THR A 73 -33.03 18.10 -21.58
CA THR A 73 -33.22 19.18 -22.54
C THR A 73 -33.56 20.47 -21.80
N PRO A 74 -33.41 21.66 -22.42
CA PRO A 74 -33.82 22.92 -21.78
C PRO A 74 -35.26 22.90 -21.27
N VAL A 75 -36.18 22.14 -21.92
CA VAL A 75 -37.58 22.01 -21.52
C VAL A 75 -37.74 21.18 -20.30
N THR A 76 -37.05 20.03 -20.22
CA THR A 76 -37.14 19.09 -19.08
C THR A 76 -36.41 19.61 -17.84
N LEU A 77 -35.38 20.41 -18.01
CA LEU A 77 -34.62 21.05 -16.93
C LEU A 77 -35.31 22.28 -16.35
N ARG A 78 -36.13 23.01 -17.15
CA ARG A 78 -36.76 24.27 -16.75
C ARG A 78 -37.49 24.20 -15.39
N PRO A 79 -38.32 23.22 -15.08
CA PRO A 79 -39.04 23.18 -13.81
C PRO A 79 -38.10 23.09 -12.59
N MET A 80 -36.91 22.57 -12.77
CA MET A 80 -35.90 22.42 -11.68
C MET A 80 -35.23 23.76 -11.33
N PHE A 81 -35.32 24.77 -12.21
CA PHE A 81 -34.65 26.07 -12.09
C PHE A 81 -35.60 27.26 -11.99
N ASP A 82 -36.93 27.07 -12.00
CA ASP A 82 -37.88 28.16 -11.90
C ASP A 82 -37.75 28.98 -10.61
N ALA A 83 -37.30 28.37 -9.51
CA ALA A 83 -37.07 29.02 -8.23
C ALA A 83 -35.61 29.38 -7.96
N ASP A 84 -34.67 28.98 -8.81
CA ASP A 84 -33.23 29.18 -8.61
C ASP A 84 -32.84 30.65 -8.81
N GLU A 85 -32.31 31.31 -7.75
CA GLU A 85 -31.97 32.73 -7.77
C GLU A 85 -30.78 33.00 -8.70
N GLY A 86 -29.75 32.18 -8.71
CA GLY A 86 -28.61 32.33 -9.58
C GLY A 86 -28.97 32.20 -11.08
N MET A 87 -29.93 31.30 -11.39
CA MET A 87 -30.46 31.19 -12.75
C MET A 87 -31.24 32.44 -13.14
N LYS A 88 -31.97 33.08 -12.22
CA LYS A 88 -32.68 34.34 -12.49
C LYS A 88 -31.72 35.48 -12.84
N GLU A 89 -30.57 35.56 -12.17
CA GLU A 89 -29.53 36.56 -12.45
C GLU A 89 -28.92 36.41 -13.87
N LEU A 90 -28.86 35.19 -14.39
CA LEU A 90 -28.36 34.88 -15.74
C LEU A 90 -29.43 34.99 -16.84
N GLY A 91 -30.65 35.47 -16.52
CA GLY A 91 -31.74 35.65 -17.47
C GLY A 91 -32.84 34.60 -17.37
N GLY A 92 -32.87 33.81 -16.30
CA GLY A 92 -33.90 32.82 -15.99
C GLY A 92 -33.83 31.60 -16.93
N PRO A 93 -34.96 30.87 -17.11
CA PRO A 93 -35.01 29.65 -17.94
C PRO A 93 -34.60 29.88 -19.42
N ALA A 94 -34.61 31.14 -19.92
CA ALA A 94 -34.12 31.44 -21.25
C ALA A 94 -32.61 31.20 -21.38
N TYR A 95 -31.86 31.27 -20.28
CA TYR A 95 -30.45 30.95 -20.25
C TYR A 95 -30.18 29.48 -20.64
N LEU A 96 -30.99 28.53 -20.21
CA LEU A 96 -30.88 27.12 -20.62
C LEU A 96 -31.01 26.95 -22.14
N ALA A 97 -31.92 27.71 -22.75
CA ALA A 97 -32.08 27.71 -24.23
C ALA A 97 -30.86 28.34 -24.90
N SER A 98 -30.28 29.43 -24.33
CA SER A 98 -29.11 30.09 -24.90
C SER A 98 -27.86 29.20 -24.88
N LEU A 99 -27.69 28.32 -23.88
CA LEU A 99 -26.58 27.37 -23.84
C LEU A 99 -26.57 26.44 -25.06
N THR A 100 -27.75 26.08 -25.59
CA THR A 100 -27.85 25.21 -26.78
C THR A 100 -27.62 25.97 -28.11
N GLY A 101 -27.45 27.30 -28.07
CA GLY A 101 -27.33 28.11 -29.27
C GLY A 101 -25.96 28.05 -30.00
N SER A 102 -24.93 27.50 -29.36
CA SER A 102 -23.61 27.38 -29.98
C SER A 102 -23.34 25.96 -30.47
N GLY A 103 -23.42 25.73 -31.80
CA GLY A 103 -23.13 24.42 -32.41
C GLY A 103 -21.67 23.98 -32.27
N ALA A 104 -20.74 24.85 -31.83
CA ALA A 104 -19.34 24.54 -31.59
C ALA A 104 -19.14 23.51 -30.46
N GLY A 105 -20.10 23.40 -29.49
CA GLY A 105 -20.05 22.47 -28.38
C GLY A 105 -20.09 21.01 -28.80
N LEU A 106 -20.81 20.62 -29.85
CA LEU A 106 -20.98 19.24 -30.27
C LEU A 106 -19.69 18.56 -30.70
N ILE A 107 -18.79 19.26 -31.37
CA ILE A 107 -17.52 18.70 -31.85
C ILE A 107 -16.47 18.69 -30.72
N GLY A 108 -16.50 19.71 -29.85
CA GLY A 108 -15.48 19.94 -28.81
C GLY A 108 -15.87 19.46 -27.40
N ALA A 109 -17.05 18.89 -27.19
CA ALA A 109 -17.58 18.57 -25.85
C ALA A 109 -16.60 17.80 -24.93
N ARG A 110 -15.91 16.79 -25.46
CA ARG A 110 -14.91 16.01 -24.73
C ARG A 110 -13.67 16.84 -24.37
N GLN A 111 -13.23 17.72 -25.26
CA GLN A 111 -12.10 18.62 -24.99
C GLN A 111 -12.47 19.68 -23.96
N PHE A 112 -13.69 20.20 -24.02
CA PHE A 112 -14.19 21.14 -23.01
C PHE A 112 -14.34 20.47 -21.64
N ALA A 113 -14.82 19.23 -21.59
CA ALA A 113 -14.87 18.47 -20.35
C ALA A 113 -13.47 18.29 -19.73
N GLN A 114 -12.48 17.95 -20.54
CA GLN A 114 -11.10 17.83 -20.07
C GLN A 114 -10.57 19.20 -19.57
N GLN A 115 -10.83 20.27 -20.31
CA GLN A 115 -10.41 21.61 -19.89
C GLN A 115 -11.07 22.05 -18.58
N ILE A 116 -12.37 21.79 -18.40
CA ILE A 116 -13.09 22.09 -17.16
C ILE A 116 -12.46 21.34 -15.99
N TYR A 117 -12.16 20.06 -16.19
CA TYR A 117 -11.50 19.21 -15.22
C TYR A 117 -10.11 19.77 -14.87
N ASP A 118 -9.25 20.06 -15.84
CA ASP A 118 -7.90 20.59 -15.63
C ASP A 118 -7.93 21.93 -14.86
N LEU A 119 -8.86 22.80 -15.20
CA LEU A 119 -9.06 24.08 -14.51
C LEU A 119 -9.57 23.88 -13.06
N ALA A 120 -10.41 22.88 -12.83
CA ALA A 120 -10.85 22.51 -11.49
C ALA A 120 -9.68 22.00 -10.63
N MET A 121 -8.83 21.16 -11.20
CA MET A 121 -7.62 20.69 -10.54
C MET A 121 -6.67 21.84 -10.17
N LEU A 122 -6.48 22.81 -11.07
CA LEU A 122 -5.69 24.01 -10.77
C LEU A 122 -6.31 24.84 -9.64
N ARG A 123 -7.65 24.96 -9.58
CA ARG A 123 -8.33 25.64 -8.46
C ARG A 123 -8.13 24.90 -7.15
N SER A 124 -8.21 23.57 -7.15
CA SER A 124 -7.95 22.75 -5.98
C SER A 124 -6.51 22.92 -5.47
N LEU A 125 -5.53 22.97 -6.40
CA LEU A 125 -4.13 23.25 -6.05
C LEU A 125 -3.96 24.66 -5.44
N VAL A 126 -4.64 25.68 -5.99
CA VAL A 126 -4.63 27.04 -5.44
C VAL A 126 -5.24 27.05 -4.03
N SER A 127 -6.33 26.32 -3.81
CA SER A 127 -6.98 26.20 -2.50
C SER A 127 -6.05 25.53 -1.47
N VAL A 128 -5.43 24.40 -1.82
CA VAL A 128 -4.44 23.73 -0.96
C VAL A 128 -3.26 24.66 -0.65
N GLY A 129 -2.74 25.38 -1.66
CA GLY A 129 -1.65 26.34 -1.49
C GLY A 129 -2.02 27.49 -0.52
N ARG A 130 -3.24 28.03 -0.61
CA ARG A 130 -3.73 29.08 0.32
C ARG A 130 -3.84 28.53 1.75
N THR A 131 -4.48 27.38 1.92
CA THR A 131 -4.61 26.72 3.22
C THR A 131 -3.24 26.44 3.84
N LEU A 132 -2.27 26.02 3.03
CA LEU A 132 -0.89 25.78 3.47
C LEU A 132 -0.22 27.08 3.96
N VAL A 133 -0.37 28.17 3.20
CA VAL A 133 0.17 29.50 3.58
C VAL A 133 -0.49 30.00 4.88
N ASP A 134 -1.82 29.92 4.97
CA ASP A 134 -2.57 30.37 6.15
C ASP A 134 -2.14 29.60 7.41
N ARG A 135 -2.03 28.27 7.30
CA ARG A 135 -1.56 27.41 8.39
C ARG A 135 -0.09 27.66 8.76
N ALA A 136 0.78 27.93 7.75
CA ALA A 136 2.19 28.20 8.00
C ALA A 136 2.43 29.56 8.66
N MET A 137 1.49 30.52 8.50
CA MET A 137 1.51 31.83 9.16
C MET A 137 0.95 31.80 10.57
N ASP A 138 0.27 30.72 10.96
CA ASP A 138 -0.16 30.52 12.34
C ASP A 138 1.07 30.12 13.17
N THR A 139 1.47 31.00 14.08
CA THR A 139 2.64 30.83 14.97
C THR A 139 2.24 30.49 16.39
N SER A 140 1.03 29.96 16.62
CA SER A 140 0.61 29.51 17.94
C SER A 140 1.51 28.38 18.47
N GLU A 141 1.69 28.26 19.78
CA GLU A 141 2.57 27.25 20.42
C GLU A 141 2.13 25.80 20.13
N GLU A 142 0.90 25.61 19.70
CA GLU A 142 0.32 24.28 19.37
C GLU A 142 0.65 23.78 17.95
N VAL A 143 1.25 24.62 17.11
CA VAL A 143 1.50 24.27 15.71
C VAL A 143 2.78 23.45 15.56
N ASN A 144 2.64 22.18 15.17
CA ASN A 144 3.77 21.32 14.84
C ASN A 144 4.07 21.38 13.32
N PRO A 145 5.24 21.93 12.89
CA PRO A 145 5.58 22.07 11.47
C PRO A 145 5.59 20.73 10.71
N ARG A 146 6.00 19.63 11.34
CA ARG A 146 6.00 18.31 10.70
C ARG A 146 4.58 17.82 10.42
N ALA A 147 3.66 18.01 11.37
CA ALA A 147 2.26 17.67 11.18
C ALA A 147 1.62 18.51 10.05
N GLN A 148 2.03 19.78 9.90
CA GLN A 148 1.55 20.63 8.79
C GLN A 148 2.04 20.13 7.43
N ILE A 149 3.28 19.65 7.35
CA ILE A 149 3.81 19.05 6.11
C ILE A 149 3.04 17.78 5.76
N GLU A 150 2.76 16.89 6.73
CA GLU A 150 2.00 15.67 6.52
C GLU A 150 0.58 15.95 6.03
N LEU A 151 -0.10 16.94 6.63
CA LEU A 151 -1.43 17.37 6.19
C LEU A 151 -1.42 17.94 4.78
N ALA A 152 -0.41 18.73 4.42
CA ALA A 152 -0.25 19.27 3.09
C ALA A 152 0.00 18.16 2.05
N GLU A 153 0.85 17.18 2.37
CA GLU A 153 1.08 15.99 1.53
C GLU A 153 -0.22 15.19 1.33
N GLU A 154 -1.03 15.03 2.38
CA GLU A 154 -2.33 14.33 2.28
C GLU A 154 -3.33 15.08 1.39
N GLU A 155 -3.45 16.42 1.54
CA GLU A 155 -4.35 17.23 0.72
C GLU A 155 -3.92 17.23 -0.75
N LEU A 156 -2.62 17.36 -1.04
CA LEU A 156 -2.09 17.23 -2.40
C LEU A 156 -2.31 15.83 -2.98
N PHE A 157 -2.21 14.80 -2.13
CA PHE A 157 -2.51 13.43 -2.54
C PHE A 157 -3.98 13.26 -2.95
N LYS A 158 -4.94 13.81 -2.18
CA LYS A 158 -6.38 13.77 -2.52
C LYS A 158 -6.62 14.42 -3.89
N VAL A 159 -6.07 15.61 -4.14
CA VAL A 159 -6.17 16.29 -5.43
C VAL A 159 -5.60 15.42 -6.57
N ALA A 160 -4.47 14.74 -6.35
CA ALA A 160 -3.87 13.87 -7.37
C ALA A 160 -4.64 12.57 -7.58
N ALA A 161 -5.31 12.05 -6.55
CA ALA A 161 -6.09 10.81 -6.61
C ALA A 161 -7.42 11.01 -7.34
N ASP A 162 -8.08 12.14 -7.14
CA ASP A 162 -9.30 12.52 -7.89
C ASP A 162 -9.01 12.61 -9.40
N GLY A 163 -7.76 12.95 -9.80
CA GLY A 163 -7.30 12.98 -11.18
C GLY A 163 -7.07 11.62 -11.84
N ALA A 164 -6.93 10.57 -11.06
CA ALA A 164 -6.58 9.25 -11.58
C ALA A 164 -7.79 8.39 -12.03
N THR A 165 -9.01 8.86 -11.86
CA THR A 165 -10.25 8.09 -12.09
C THR A 165 -10.53 7.81 -13.57
N GLU A 166 -9.93 8.53 -14.50
CA GLU A 166 -10.22 8.42 -15.94
C GLU A 166 -9.80 7.10 -16.63
N ASN A 167 -8.91 6.29 -16.02
CA ASN A 167 -8.38 5.07 -16.65
C ASN A 167 -8.76 3.76 -15.95
N SER A 168 -9.76 3.76 -15.08
CA SER A 168 -10.09 2.56 -14.28
C SER A 168 -10.87 1.50 -15.07
N ILE A 169 -11.66 1.89 -16.07
CA ILE A 169 -12.48 0.95 -16.86
C ILE A 169 -11.68 0.45 -18.07
N LYS A 170 -11.28 -0.83 -18.01
CA LYS A 170 -10.61 -1.50 -19.12
C LYS A 170 -11.61 -2.36 -19.89
N SER A 171 -11.57 -2.30 -21.24
CA SER A 171 -12.36 -3.23 -22.03
C SER A 171 -11.89 -4.68 -21.82
N PHE A 172 -12.78 -5.66 -22.02
CA PHE A 172 -12.40 -7.07 -21.94
C PHE A 172 -11.23 -7.40 -22.88
N ALA A 173 -11.18 -6.80 -24.07
CA ALA A 173 -10.09 -6.98 -25.02
C ALA A 173 -8.74 -6.51 -24.46
N GLN A 174 -8.70 -5.38 -23.74
CA GLN A 174 -7.49 -4.91 -23.06
C GLN A 174 -7.11 -5.83 -21.89
N ALA A 175 -8.09 -6.22 -21.08
CA ALA A 175 -7.87 -7.09 -19.92
C ALA A 175 -7.39 -8.49 -20.37
N SER A 176 -7.99 -9.08 -21.41
CA SER A 176 -7.59 -10.39 -21.94
C SER A 176 -6.18 -10.35 -22.55
N THR A 177 -5.82 -9.29 -23.27
CA THR A 177 -4.46 -9.11 -23.79
C THR A 177 -3.42 -9.07 -22.65
N MET A 178 -3.74 -8.39 -21.55
CA MET A 178 -2.87 -8.37 -20.36
C MET A 178 -2.76 -9.76 -19.72
N ALA A 179 -3.88 -10.48 -19.59
CA ALA A 179 -3.90 -11.83 -19.02
C ALA A 179 -3.07 -12.81 -19.85
N VAL A 180 -3.17 -12.76 -21.19
CA VAL A 180 -2.36 -13.59 -22.10
C VAL A 180 -0.86 -13.28 -21.95
N LYS A 181 -0.48 -12.00 -21.89
CA LYS A 181 0.92 -11.60 -21.64
C LYS A 181 1.45 -12.11 -20.30
N MET A 182 0.62 -12.09 -19.24
CA MET A 182 1.00 -12.64 -17.94
C MET A 182 1.22 -14.16 -18.01
N ALA A 183 0.31 -14.87 -18.69
CA ALA A 183 0.43 -16.32 -18.90
C ALA A 183 1.67 -16.69 -19.75
N GLU A 184 1.97 -15.92 -20.81
CA GLU A 184 3.17 -16.08 -21.63
C GLU A 184 4.45 -15.85 -20.79
N LYS A 185 4.45 -14.83 -19.95
CA LYS A 185 5.56 -14.56 -19.02
C LYS A 185 5.77 -15.75 -18.09
N ALA A 186 4.72 -16.28 -17.48
CA ALA A 186 4.78 -17.45 -16.59
C ALA A 186 5.29 -18.72 -17.32
N LEU A 187 4.85 -18.94 -18.56
CA LEU A 187 5.27 -20.08 -19.39
C LEU A 187 6.77 -20.01 -19.73
N ASN A 188 7.25 -18.83 -20.12
CA ASN A 188 8.66 -18.60 -20.47
C ASN A 188 9.62 -18.77 -19.28
N TRP A 189 9.11 -18.81 -18.06
CA TRP A 189 9.87 -18.96 -16.80
C TRP A 189 9.82 -20.39 -16.25
N GLY A 190 9.43 -21.36 -17.05
CA GLY A 190 9.37 -22.78 -16.69
C GLY A 190 8.17 -23.15 -15.82
N GLY A 191 7.15 -22.27 -15.73
CA GLY A 191 5.88 -22.58 -15.07
C GLY A 191 5.84 -22.52 -13.54
N ASN A 192 6.98 -22.26 -12.87
CA ASN A 192 7.06 -22.35 -11.41
C ASN A 192 6.99 -20.97 -10.71
N LEU A 193 7.23 -19.87 -11.43
CA LEU A 193 7.34 -18.54 -10.81
C LEU A 193 6.86 -17.46 -11.79
N SER A 194 5.73 -16.83 -11.48
CA SER A 194 5.15 -15.75 -12.29
C SER A 194 5.22 -14.38 -11.58
N GLY A 195 5.42 -14.38 -10.26
CA GLY A 195 5.58 -13.20 -9.41
C GLY A 195 7.04 -12.96 -8.97
N VAL A 196 7.22 -12.06 -8.01
CA VAL A 196 8.51 -11.82 -7.36
C VAL A 196 8.85 -13.03 -6.48
N THR A 197 10.11 -13.47 -6.53
CA THR A 197 10.58 -14.63 -5.77
C THR A 197 10.58 -14.34 -4.26
N THR A 198 10.24 -15.35 -3.47
CA THR A 198 10.47 -15.35 -2.02
C THR A 198 11.90 -15.79 -1.65
N GLY A 199 12.63 -16.39 -2.62
CA GLY A 199 13.91 -17.06 -2.38
C GLY A 199 13.80 -18.40 -1.65
N LEU A 200 12.57 -18.88 -1.42
CA LEU A 200 12.26 -20.19 -0.85
C LEU A 200 11.51 -20.97 -1.92
N ASP A 201 12.15 -22.00 -2.49
CA ASP A 201 11.62 -22.74 -3.64
C ASP A 201 10.32 -23.46 -3.32
N SER A 202 10.22 -24.05 -2.14
CA SER A 202 9.01 -24.72 -1.68
C SER A 202 7.81 -23.75 -1.53
N VAL A 203 8.09 -22.51 -1.10
CA VAL A 203 7.07 -21.46 -1.03
C VAL A 203 6.70 -20.98 -2.43
N ASN A 204 7.69 -20.71 -3.29
CA ASN A 204 7.48 -20.29 -4.66
C ASN A 204 6.64 -21.31 -5.45
N GLN A 205 6.92 -22.61 -5.31
CA GLN A 205 6.13 -23.69 -5.94
C GLN A 205 4.68 -23.68 -5.44
N LYS A 206 4.45 -23.37 -4.15
CA LYS A 206 3.11 -23.34 -3.57
C LYS A 206 2.27 -22.17 -4.03
N ILE A 207 2.88 -20.97 -4.21
CA ILE A 207 2.15 -19.73 -4.44
C ILE A 207 2.39 -19.09 -5.81
N GLY A 208 3.38 -19.55 -6.59
CA GLY A 208 3.78 -18.95 -7.87
C GLY A 208 4.56 -17.65 -7.75
N GLY A 209 5.06 -17.30 -6.53
CA GLY A 209 5.70 -16.03 -6.20
C GLY A 209 4.73 -14.95 -5.74
N LEU A 210 5.24 -13.75 -5.47
CA LEU A 210 4.46 -12.61 -4.99
C LEU A 210 3.96 -11.81 -6.20
N HIS A 211 2.64 -11.80 -6.41
CA HIS A 211 2.04 -11.21 -7.61
C HIS A 211 1.78 -9.71 -7.45
N HIS A 212 1.90 -8.98 -8.55
CA HIS A 212 1.56 -7.54 -8.59
C HIS A 212 0.12 -7.30 -8.16
N SER A 213 -0.11 -6.18 -7.48
CA SER A 213 -1.40 -5.76 -6.95
C SER A 213 -2.00 -6.64 -5.84
N ASP A 214 -1.26 -7.66 -5.37
CA ASP A 214 -1.70 -8.50 -4.26
C ASP A 214 -1.30 -7.91 -2.90
N LEU A 215 -2.23 -8.01 -1.96
CA LEU A 215 -1.98 -7.81 -0.54
C LEU A 215 -1.84 -9.16 0.14
N MET A 216 -0.65 -9.41 0.68
CA MET A 216 -0.34 -10.61 1.44
C MET A 216 -0.15 -10.26 2.92
N ILE A 217 -0.79 -11.04 3.77
CA ILE A 217 -0.67 -10.89 5.23
C ILE A 217 0.15 -12.05 5.78
N LEU A 218 1.26 -11.71 6.43
CA LEU A 218 2.08 -12.67 7.17
C LEU A 218 1.83 -12.50 8.67
N ALA A 219 1.12 -13.44 9.29
CA ALA A 219 0.73 -13.34 10.68
C ALA A 219 1.32 -14.46 11.55
N GLY A 220 1.40 -14.21 12.85
CA GLY A 220 1.90 -15.18 13.82
C GLY A 220 2.04 -14.56 15.21
N ARG A 221 2.20 -15.40 16.21
CA ARG A 221 2.47 -14.95 17.59
C ARG A 221 3.88 -14.36 17.71
N PRO A 222 4.16 -13.54 18.72
CA PRO A 222 5.53 -13.11 19.04
C PRO A 222 6.47 -14.31 19.19
N GLY A 223 7.71 -14.18 18.74
CA GLY A 223 8.70 -15.26 18.79
C GLY A 223 8.62 -16.31 17.68
N MET A 224 7.58 -16.33 16.83
CA MET A 224 7.44 -17.29 15.72
C MET A 224 8.36 -17.00 14.53
N GLY A 225 8.97 -15.79 14.45
CA GLY A 225 9.92 -15.45 13.37
C GLY A 225 9.28 -14.71 12.19
N LYS A 226 8.13 -14.03 12.34
CA LYS A 226 7.49 -13.23 11.27
C LYS A 226 8.45 -12.25 10.61
N THR A 227 9.04 -11.35 11.41
CA THR A 227 10.01 -10.36 10.94
C THR A 227 11.19 -11.03 10.24
N SER A 228 11.70 -12.15 10.78
CA SER A 228 12.80 -12.90 10.17
C SER A 228 12.42 -13.44 8.79
N LEU A 229 11.24 -14.07 8.65
CA LEU A 229 10.77 -14.57 7.36
C LEU A 229 10.56 -13.44 6.36
N ALA A 230 9.94 -12.32 6.77
CA ALA A 230 9.75 -11.16 5.91
C ALA A 230 11.09 -10.54 5.49
N THR A 231 12.06 -10.47 6.39
CA THR A 231 13.42 -9.99 6.09
C THR A 231 14.13 -10.91 5.11
N ASN A 232 14.04 -12.24 5.30
CA ASN A 232 14.61 -13.21 4.35
C ASN A 232 13.99 -13.06 2.95
N ILE A 233 12.66 -12.94 2.86
CA ILE A 233 11.96 -12.73 1.58
C ILE A 233 12.42 -11.43 0.93
N ALA A 234 12.46 -10.32 1.66
CA ALA A 234 12.89 -9.02 1.18
C ALA A 234 14.33 -9.05 0.67
N PHE A 235 15.23 -9.66 1.46
CA PHE A 235 16.63 -9.82 1.11
C PHE A 235 16.80 -10.67 -0.15
N ASN A 236 16.18 -11.86 -0.20
CA ASN A 236 16.28 -12.78 -1.33
C ASN A 236 15.77 -12.14 -2.63
N ALA A 237 14.65 -11.41 -2.57
CA ALA A 237 14.11 -10.68 -3.72
C ALA A 237 15.08 -9.59 -4.21
N ALA A 238 15.66 -8.82 -3.29
CA ALA A 238 16.63 -7.77 -3.62
C ALA A 238 17.95 -8.35 -4.16
N GLN A 239 18.47 -9.41 -3.54
CA GLN A 239 19.68 -10.10 -3.98
C GLN A 239 19.51 -10.71 -5.38
N ARG A 240 18.36 -11.33 -5.63
CA ARG A 240 18.05 -11.88 -6.96
C ARG A 240 18.02 -10.78 -8.01
N TRP A 241 17.39 -9.63 -7.73
CA TRP A 241 17.44 -8.49 -8.63
C TRP A 241 18.87 -8.04 -8.91
N MET A 242 19.67 -7.88 -7.88
CA MET A 242 21.09 -7.44 -8.01
C MET A 242 21.89 -8.42 -8.88
N HIS A 243 21.71 -9.72 -8.70
CA HIS A 243 22.38 -10.75 -9.52
C HIS A 243 21.88 -10.70 -10.97
N ASP A 244 20.56 -10.64 -11.20
CA ASP A 244 19.99 -10.58 -12.54
C ASP A 244 20.51 -9.35 -13.32
N MET A 245 20.61 -8.19 -12.67
CA MET A 245 21.15 -6.97 -13.30
C MET A 245 22.63 -7.12 -13.62
N ARG A 246 23.42 -7.72 -12.73
CA ARG A 246 24.84 -8.01 -12.96
C ARG A 246 25.05 -8.97 -14.12
N ASP A 247 24.16 -9.95 -14.26
CA ASP A 247 24.19 -10.95 -15.33
C ASP A 247 23.59 -10.43 -16.65
N GLY A 248 23.18 -9.15 -16.71
CA GLY A 248 22.63 -8.51 -17.92
C GLY A 248 21.18 -8.89 -18.24
N ILE A 249 20.47 -9.50 -17.29
CA ILE A 249 19.04 -9.80 -17.43
C ILE A 249 18.26 -8.49 -17.33
N PRO A 250 17.40 -8.16 -18.32
CA PRO A 250 16.64 -6.91 -18.27
C PRO A 250 15.62 -6.90 -17.11
N PRO A 251 15.33 -5.74 -16.50
CA PRO A 251 14.39 -5.60 -15.37
C PRO A 251 13.05 -6.30 -15.58
N SER A 252 12.50 -6.23 -16.79
CA SER A 252 11.21 -6.85 -17.13
C SER A 252 11.22 -8.39 -17.11
N LYS A 253 12.41 -8.99 -17.12
CA LYS A 253 12.60 -10.45 -17.05
C LYS A 253 13.15 -10.92 -15.69
N SER A 254 13.49 -10.05 -14.78
CA SER A 254 13.92 -10.45 -13.44
C SER A 254 12.76 -10.98 -12.60
N VAL A 255 13.00 -12.02 -11.80
CA VAL A 255 12.10 -12.51 -10.72
C VAL A 255 12.45 -11.88 -9.39
N GLY A 256 13.58 -11.18 -9.31
CA GLY A 256 13.93 -10.35 -8.18
C GLY A 256 13.14 -9.03 -8.18
N ALA A 257 13.36 -8.22 -7.16
CA ALA A 257 12.71 -6.93 -7.02
C ALA A 257 13.60 -5.92 -6.26
N LYS A 258 13.48 -4.63 -6.59
CA LYS A 258 13.86 -3.56 -5.67
C LYS A 258 12.81 -3.52 -4.57
N VAL A 259 13.24 -3.51 -3.31
CA VAL A 259 12.35 -3.69 -2.15
C VAL A 259 12.29 -2.42 -1.31
N ALA A 260 11.09 -1.97 -0.98
CA ALA A 260 10.84 -0.96 0.04
C ALA A 260 10.39 -1.66 1.34
N PHE A 261 11.16 -1.55 2.40
CA PHE A 261 10.87 -2.15 3.70
C PHE A 261 10.55 -1.07 4.74
N PHE A 262 9.32 -1.03 5.19
CA PHE A 262 8.85 -0.13 6.26
C PHE A 262 8.89 -0.88 7.59
N SER A 263 9.91 -0.57 8.39
CA SER A 263 10.16 -1.20 9.69
C SER A 263 9.64 -0.29 10.81
N LEU A 264 8.39 -0.48 11.21
CA LEU A 264 7.75 0.38 12.20
C LEU A 264 8.07 -0.03 13.66
N GLU A 265 8.62 -1.25 13.86
CA GLU A 265 8.99 -1.80 15.17
C GLU A 265 10.49 -1.72 15.43
N MET A 266 11.30 -1.98 14.41
CA MET A 266 12.76 -2.08 14.53
C MET A 266 13.44 -0.96 13.77
N SER A 267 14.58 -0.47 14.27
CA SER A 267 15.41 0.48 13.55
C SER A 267 16.13 -0.16 12.35
N ALA A 268 16.53 0.67 11.40
CA ALA A 268 17.19 0.23 10.17
C ALA A 268 18.51 -0.51 10.45
N ASP A 269 19.28 -0.07 11.44
CA ASP A 269 20.51 -0.72 11.87
C ASP A 269 20.28 -2.12 12.46
N GLN A 270 19.20 -2.32 13.21
CA GLN A 270 18.83 -3.63 13.75
C GLN A 270 18.44 -4.60 12.62
N LEU A 271 17.70 -4.11 11.61
CA LEU A 271 17.32 -4.92 10.45
C LEU A 271 18.58 -5.27 9.61
N ALA A 272 19.44 -4.30 9.36
CA ALA A 272 20.70 -4.51 8.66
C ALA A 272 21.62 -5.51 9.41
N THR A 273 21.68 -5.41 10.74
CA THR A 273 22.45 -6.36 11.58
C THR A 273 21.94 -7.79 11.40
N ARG A 274 20.62 -8.01 11.32
CA ARG A 274 20.06 -9.35 11.06
C ARG A 274 20.47 -9.90 9.70
N ILE A 275 20.38 -9.08 8.66
CA ILE A 275 20.79 -9.47 7.30
C ILE A 275 22.28 -9.80 7.28
N LEU A 276 23.11 -8.96 7.88
CA LEU A 276 24.56 -9.20 7.94
C LEU A 276 24.91 -10.44 8.77
N ALA A 277 24.22 -10.70 9.88
CA ALA A 277 24.38 -11.91 10.68
C ALA A 277 24.09 -13.17 9.86
N GLU A 278 23.00 -13.14 9.08
CA GLU A 278 22.63 -14.24 8.19
C GLU A 278 23.72 -14.47 7.11
N GLN A 279 24.18 -13.42 6.46
CA GLN A 279 25.12 -13.52 5.35
C GLN A 279 26.54 -13.87 5.79
N SER A 280 27.01 -13.34 6.93
CA SER A 280 28.30 -13.68 7.52
C SER A 280 28.26 -15.00 8.32
N ARG A 281 27.08 -15.58 8.58
CA ARG A 281 26.87 -16.73 9.45
C ARG A 281 27.34 -16.53 10.89
N ILE A 282 27.35 -15.29 11.34
CA ILE A 282 27.70 -14.91 12.71
C ILE A 282 26.41 -14.74 13.53
N SER A 283 26.41 -15.22 14.76
CA SER A 283 25.23 -15.11 15.64
C SER A 283 24.81 -13.64 15.81
N SER A 284 23.52 -13.34 15.57
CA SER A 284 22.95 -12.00 15.80
C SER A 284 23.13 -11.55 17.26
N GLU A 285 23.12 -12.49 18.21
CA GLU A 285 23.35 -12.21 19.63
C GLU A 285 24.82 -11.82 19.86
N ALA A 286 25.77 -12.58 19.27
CA ALA A 286 27.20 -12.28 19.38
C ALA A 286 27.54 -10.91 18.80
N LEU A 287 26.95 -10.55 17.66
CA LEU A 287 27.10 -9.23 17.06
C LEU A 287 26.61 -8.13 18.01
N ARG A 288 25.39 -8.29 18.56
CA ARG A 288 24.81 -7.30 19.47
C ARG A 288 25.60 -7.15 20.77
N MET A 289 26.18 -8.22 21.28
CA MET A 289 26.99 -8.20 22.50
C MET A 289 28.45 -7.79 22.27
N GLY A 290 28.87 -7.63 21.00
CA GLY A 290 30.28 -7.38 20.67
C GLY A 290 31.20 -8.57 20.97
N LYS A 291 30.64 -9.79 21.08
CA LYS A 291 31.37 -11.04 21.36
C LYS A 291 31.78 -11.74 20.07
N ILE A 292 32.47 -11.00 19.19
CA ILE A 292 32.99 -11.50 17.91
C ILE A 292 34.52 -11.40 17.88
N SER A 293 35.15 -12.34 17.21
CA SER A 293 36.55 -12.32 16.94
C SER A 293 36.93 -11.32 15.85
N LYS A 294 38.20 -10.98 15.72
CA LYS A 294 38.70 -10.12 14.64
C LYS A 294 38.42 -10.73 13.26
N GLN A 295 38.55 -12.03 13.11
CA GLN A 295 38.27 -12.75 11.87
C GLN A 295 36.77 -12.67 11.50
N GLU A 296 35.87 -12.85 12.47
CA GLU A 296 34.43 -12.68 12.25
C GLU A 296 34.07 -11.24 11.90
N PHE A 297 34.75 -10.24 12.47
CA PHE A 297 34.57 -8.85 12.08
C PHE A 297 35.01 -8.60 10.63
N GLU A 298 36.12 -9.20 10.18
CA GLU A 298 36.56 -9.11 8.78
C GLU A 298 35.56 -9.77 7.84
N GLN A 299 34.97 -10.91 8.21
CA GLN A 299 33.87 -11.57 7.45
C GLN A 299 32.62 -10.69 7.38
N LEU A 300 32.23 -10.07 8.50
CA LEU A 300 31.11 -9.14 8.55
C LEU A 300 31.32 -7.93 7.63
N ALA A 301 32.51 -7.35 7.67
CA ALA A 301 32.87 -6.21 6.82
C ALA A 301 32.87 -6.58 5.32
N ALA A 302 33.37 -7.79 4.99
CA ALA A 302 33.31 -8.30 3.62
C ALA A 302 31.86 -8.50 3.14
N ALA A 303 30.99 -9.10 3.97
CA ALA A 303 29.58 -9.24 3.66
C ALA A 303 28.89 -7.87 3.47
N ALA A 304 29.19 -6.88 4.31
CA ALA A 304 28.67 -5.53 4.17
C ALA A 304 29.09 -4.87 2.85
N ALA A 305 30.35 -5.03 2.44
CA ALA A 305 30.86 -4.50 1.19
C ALA A 305 30.21 -5.18 -0.04
N GLU A 306 29.96 -6.49 0.02
CA GLU A 306 29.27 -7.21 -1.05
C GLU A 306 27.83 -6.72 -1.24
N LEU A 307 27.17 -6.33 -0.15
CA LEU A 307 25.77 -5.89 -0.13
C LEU A 307 25.59 -4.37 -0.27
N GLU A 308 26.65 -3.61 -0.50
CA GLU A 308 26.60 -2.14 -0.58
C GLU A 308 25.56 -1.66 -1.61
N ASN A 309 25.41 -2.36 -2.72
CA ASN A 309 24.50 -2.01 -3.81
C ASN A 309 23.18 -2.83 -3.79
N LEU A 310 22.87 -3.49 -2.66
CA LEU A 310 21.64 -4.25 -2.53
C LEU A 310 20.43 -3.31 -2.63
N PRO A 311 19.48 -3.51 -3.56
CA PRO A 311 18.34 -2.61 -3.75
C PRO A 311 17.22 -2.86 -2.72
N LEU A 312 17.58 -2.78 -1.44
CA LEU A 312 16.69 -2.87 -0.27
C LEU A 312 16.69 -1.52 0.46
N PHE A 313 15.56 -0.82 0.39
CA PHE A 313 15.40 0.51 0.97
C PHE A 313 14.60 0.39 2.27
N ILE A 314 15.18 0.80 3.39
CA ILE A 314 14.58 0.67 4.71
C ILE A 314 14.12 2.04 5.19
N ASP A 315 12.87 2.14 5.60
CA ASP A 315 12.28 3.30 6.29
C ASP A 315 11.83 2.85 7.69
N ASP A 316 12.45 3.38 8.73
CA ASP A 316 12.18 3.05 10.13
C ASP A 316 11.44 4.18 10.87
N THR A 317 10.75 5.03 10.12
CA THR A 317 9.92 6.10 10.70
C THR A 317 8.70 5.49 11.39
N GLY A 318 8.60 5.67 12.70
CA GLY A 318 7.43 5.24 13.48
C GLY A 318 6.21 6.14 13.28
N GLY A 319 5.01 5.58 13.54
CA GLY A 319 3.76 6.35 13.56
C GLY A 319 3.28 6.84 12.18
N LEU A 320 3.65 6.13 11.11
CA LEU A 320 3.20 6.48 9.76
C LEU A 320 1.69 6.29 9.60
N SER A 321 1.02 7.28 8.98
CA SER A 321 -0.33 7.10 8.46
C SER A 321 -0.30 6.34 7.13
N ILE A 322 -1.43 5.71 6.77
CA ILE A 322 -1.57 5.02 5.48
C ILE A 322 -1.35 5.98 4.29
N GLY A 323 -1.77 7.24 4.42
CA GLY A 323 -1.53 8.29 3.40
C GLY A 323 -0.05 8.65 3.26
N SER A 324 0.66 8.81 4.39
CA SER A 324 2.11 9.06 4.40
C SER A 324 2.89 7.90 3.82
N LEU A 325 2.51 6.65 4.15
CA LEU A 325 3.09 5.44 3.58
C LEU A 325 2.95 5.44 2.04
N HIS A 326 1.75 5.70 1.54
CA HIS A 326 1.46 5.77 0.10
C HIS A 326 2.32 6.81 -0.60
N THR A 327 2.44 8.01 -0.01
CA THR A 327 3.27 9.10 -0.54
C THR A 327 4.76 8.71 -0.60
N ARG A 328 5.28 8.05 0.46
CA ARG A 328 6.68 7.59 0.52
C ARG A 328 6.98 6.51 -0.53
N VAL A 329 6.10 5.52 -0.68
CA VAL A 329 6.24 4.49 -1.73
C VAL A 329 6.22 5.12 -3.11
N ARG A 330 5.30 6.06 -3.39
CA ARG A 330 5.24 6.77 -4.67
C ARG A 330 6.50 7.60 -4.94
N ARG A 331 7.03 8.27 -3.91
CA ARG A 331 8.30 9.03 -4.01
C ARG A 331 9.46 8.10 -4.34
N LEU A 332 9.51 6.93 -3.71
CA LEU A 332 10.54 5.92 -3.95
C LEU A 332 10.41 5.33 -5.37
N GLN A 333 9.19 5.03 -5.83
CA GLN A 333 8.92 4.60 -7.20
C GLN A 333 9.47 5.61 -8.23
N ARG A 334 9.14 6.90 -8.07
CA ARG A 334 9.64 7.95 -8.97
C ARG A 334 11.17 8.06 -8.98
N ARG A 335 11.82 7.92 -7.82
CA ARG A 335 13.29 7.96 -7.69
C ARG A 335 13.96 6.79 -8.37
N HIS A 336 13.30 5.65 -8.44
CA HIS A 336 13.82 4.40 -8.99
C HIS A 336 13.12 3.98 -10.28
N ASN A 337 12.66 4.92 -11.12
CA ASN A 337 12.07 4.68 -12.45
C ASN A 337 10.86 3.73 -12.43
N ASN A 338 10.06 3.72 -11.36
CA ASN A 338 8.94 2.81 -11.12
C ASN A 338 9.36 1.31 -11.08
N GLU A 339 10.56 1.02 -10.60
CA GLU A 339 11.09 -0.35 -10.51
C GLU A 339 11.02 -0.94 -9.09
N ILE A 340 10.37 -0.26 -8.12
CA ILE A 340 10.07 -0.92 -6.84
C ILE A 340 9.08 -2.04 -7.11
N GLY A 341 9.48 -3.26 -6.82
CA GLY A 341 8.73 -4.47 -7.15
C GLY A 341 8.21 -5.24 -5.92
N LEU A 342 8.51 -4.79 -4.69
CA LEU A 342 7.98 -5.35 -3.46
C LEU A 342 7.95 -4.29 -2.37
N VAL A 343 6.84 -4.22 -1.62
CA VAL A 343 6.71 -3.40 -0.41
C VAL A 343 6.48 -4.33 0.78
N VAL A 344 7.28 -4.18 1.84
CA VAL A 344 7.17 -4.94 3.09
C VAL A 344 6.86 -3.97 4.23
N ILE A 345 5.94 -4.33 5.12
CA ILE A 345 5.50 -3.50 6.26
C ILE A 345 5.51 -4.32 7.54
N ASP A 346 6.36 -3.96 8.48
CA ASP A 346 6.50 -4.64 9.78
C ASP A 346 6.18 -3.67 10.93
N TYR A 347 4.98 -3.72 11.52
CA TYR A 347 3.76 -4.47 11.25
C TYR A 347 2.55 -3.52 11.19
N LEU A 348 1.49 -3.93 10.52
CA LEU A 348 0.35 -3.07 10.16
C LEU A 348 -0.37 -2.39 11.33
N GLN A 349 -0.35 -3.00 12.53
CA GLN A 349 -0.99 -2.41 13.72
C GLN A 349 -0.23 -1.19 14.28
N LEU A 350 0.97 -0.87 13.79
CA LEU A 350 1.71 0.35 14.13
C LEU A 350 1.43 1.51 13.16
N LEU A 351 0.71 1.24 12.06
CA LEU A 351 0.19 2.28 11.19
C LEU A 351 -0.98 2.99 11.88
N SER A 352 -1.17 4.26 11.52
CA SER A 352 -2.32 5.06 11.94
C SER A 352 -3.32 5.19 10.79
N GLY A 353 -4.62 5.21 11.13
CA GLY A 353 -5.68 5.59 10.19
C GLY A 353 -5.63 7.08 9.84
N SER A 354 -6.45 7.52 8.88
CA SER A 354 -6.50 8.91 8.39
C SER A 354 -7.22 9.88 9.35
N GLY A 355 -7.90 9.39 10.39
CA GLY A 355 -8.67 10.21 11.33
C GLY A 355 -8.04 10.32 12.71
N LYS A 356 -8.26 11.45 13.41
CA LYS A 356 -8.06 11.54 14.85
C LYS A 356 -9.02 10.53 15.51
N SER A 357 -8.55 9.34 15.78
CA SER A 357 -9.31 8.33 16.51
C SER A 357 -9.49 8.84 17.94
N SER A 358 -10.68 9.42 18.21
CA SER A 358 -11.16 9.49 19.57
C SER A 358 -11.43 8.06 20.05
N ASP A 359 -10.82 7.67 21.14
CA ASP A 359 -11.01 6.43 21.89
C ASP A 359 -12.22 5.58 21.48
N GLY A 360 -12.03 4.44 20.86
CA GLY A 360 -13.04 3.40 20.85
C GLY A 360 -13.16 2.46 19.65
N ASN A 361 -12.48 2.69 18.51
CA ASN A 361 -12.75 1.79 17.38
C ASN A 361 -11.51 1.28 16.63
N ARG A 362 -10.64 0.56 17.35
CA ARG A 362 -9.45 -0.09 16.79
C ARG A 362 -9.76 -0.99 15.59
N VAL A 363 -10.93 -1.64 15.60
CA VAL A 363 -11.40 -2.50 14.49
C VAL A 363 -11.62 -1.69 13.22
N GLN A 364 -12.20 -0.50 13.32
CA GLN A 364 -12.41 0.38 12.15
C GLN A 364 -11.08 0.91 11.62
N GLU A 365 -10.17 1.31 12.50
CA GLU A 365 -8.84 1.79 12.12
C GLU A 365 -8.05 0.70 11.35
N ILE A 366 -8.03 -0.52 11.86
CA ILE A 366 -7.39 -1.64 11.18
C ILE A 366 -8.08 -1.96 9.84
N SER A 367 -9.39 -1.80 9.76
CA SER A 367 -10.16 -1.97 8.52
C SER A 367 -9.81 -0.90 7.48
N GLU A 368 -9.60 0.34 7.90
CA GLU A 368 -9.14 1.42 7.03
C GLU A 368 -7.70 1.16 6.53
N ILE A 369 -6.81 0.76 7.44
CA ILE A 369 -5.42 0.42 7.11
C ILE A 369 -5.38 -0.73 6.09
N SER A 370 -6.13 -1.81 6.30
CA SER A 370 -6.11 -2.97 5.39
C SER A 370 -6.61 -2.62 3.98
N ARG A 371 -7.69 -1.84 3.88
CA ARG A 371 -8.18 -1.32 2.59
C ARG A 371 -7.17 -0.38 1.94
N GLY A 372 -6.55 0.51 2.72
CA GLY A 372 -5.51 1.40 2.24
C GLY A 372 -4.29 0.66 1.70
N LEU A 373 -3.87 -0.43 2.36
CA LEU A 373 -2.78 -1.29 1.87
C LEU A 373 -3.17 -2.03 0.58
N LYS A 374 -4.42 -2.49 0.46
CA LYS A 374 -4.91 -3.10 -0.80
C LYS A 374 -4.97 -2.07 -1.93
N THR A 375 -5.37 -0.85 -1.64
CA THR A 375 -5.36 0.27 -2.58
C THR A 375 -3.92 0.58 -3.01
N LEU A 376 -2.97 0.69 -2.05
CA LEU A 376 -1.55 0.87 -2.34
C LEU A 376 -1.01 -0.19 -3.31
N ALA A 377 -1.30 -1.47 -3.04
CA ALA A 377 -0.86 -2.57 -3.90
C ALA A 377 -1.37 -2.42 -5.35
N LYS A 378 -2.65 -2.04 -5.52
CA LYS A 378 -3.27 -1.81 -6.83
C LYS A 378 -2.71 -0.58 -7.53
N ASP A 379 -2.65 0.56 -6.85
CA ASP A 379 -2.25 1.85 -7.44
C ASP A 379 -0.79 1.85 -7.88
N MET A 380 0.07 1.25 -7.07
CA MET A 380 1.50 1.11 -7.39
C MET A 380 1.79 -0.10 -8.28
N ASN A 381 0.82 -1.00 -8.47
CA ASN A 381 0.96 -2.28 -9.17
C ASN A 381 2.15 -3.10 -8.64
N VAL A 382 2.24 -3.22 -7.31
CA VAL A 382 3.30 -3.97 -6.61
C VAL A 382 2.70 -4.93 -5.59
N PRO A 383 3.32 -6.09 -5.32
CA PRO A 383 2.97 -6.90 -4.17
C PRO A 383 3.28 -6.16 -2.86
N VAL A 384 2.35 -6.25 -1.91
CA VAL A 384 2.51 -5.72 -0.56
C VAL A 384 2.47 -6.87 0.43
N LEU A 385 3.55 -7.07 1.18
CA LEU A 385 3.65 -8.04 2.27
C LEU A 385 3.55 -7.30 3.60
N ALA A 386 2.41 -7.38 4.27
CA ALA A 386 2.19 -6.74 5.56
C ALA A 386 2.19 -7.77 6.68
N LEU A 387 2.97 -7.49 7.72
CA LEU A 387 3.02 -8.34 8.91
C LEU A 387 1.86 -8.00 9.84
N SER A 388 1.32 -9.01 10.50
CA SER A 388 0.24 -8.86 11.48
C SER A 388 0.49 -9.68 12.73
N GLN A 389 0.13 -9.12 13.88
CA GLN A 389 0.14 -9.86 15.14
C GLN A 389 -1.20 -10.55 15.35
N LEU A 390 -1.17 -11.78 15.88
CA LEU A 390 -2.36 -12.55 16.17
C LEU A 390 -2.89 -12.29 17.58
N SER A 391 -4.20 -12.50 17.77
CA SER A 391 -4.86 -12.49 19.06
C SER A 391 -4.21 -13.48 20.04
N ARG A 392 -4.24 -13.13 21.33
CA ARG A 392 -3.76 -14.03 22.41
C ARG A 392 -4.63 -15.27 22.59
N ALA A 393 -5.84 -15.28 22.04
CA ALA A 393 -6.77 -16.41 22.15
C ALA A 393 -6.20 -17.72 21.56
N VAL A 394 -5.29 -17.63 20.60
CA VAL A 394 -4.56 -18.79 20.05
C VAL A 394 -3.84 -19.61 21.13
N GLU A 395 -3.31 -18.94 22.17
CA GLU A 395 -2.55 -19.59 23.25
C GLU A 395 -3.44 -20.45 24.19
N GLN A 396 -4.75 -20.24 24.15
CA GLN A 396 -5.70 -20.96 24.99
C GLN A 396 -6.17 -22.29 24.37
N ARG A 397 -5.86 -22.52 23.08
CA ARG A 397 -6.23 -23.75 22.40
C ARG A 397 -5.20 -24.85 22.66
N GLU A 398 -5.64 -26.09 22.56
CA GLU A 398 -4.77 -27.28 22.61
C GLU A 398 -3.85 -27.28 21.37
N ASP A 399 -4.43 -27.20 20.17
CA ASP A 399 -3.68 -26.96 18.95
C ASP A 399 -3.48 -25.44 18.75
N LYS A 400 -2.24 -25.02 18.89
CA LYS A 400 -1.82 -23.60 18.79
C LYS A 400 -1.50 -23.16 17.38
N ARG A 401 -1.79 -24.00 16.36
CA ARG A 401 -1.68 -23.59 14.97
C ARG A 401 -2.68 -22.47 14.66
N PRO A 402 -2.22 -21.34 14.11
CA PRO A 402 -3.09 -20.20 13.81
C PRO A 402 -4.15 -20.53 12.77
N GLN A 403 -5.30 -19.85 12.88
CA GLN A 403 -6.44 -19.92 11.97
C GLN A 403 -6.87 -18.50 11.58
N LEU A 404 -7.65 -18.34 10.50
CA LEU A 404 -8.14 -17.04 10.04
C LEU A 404 -8.92 -16.29 11.13
N SER A 405 -9.67 -17.00 11.97
CA SER A 405 -10.38 -16.42 13.12
C SER A 405 -9.46 -15.75 14.16
N ASP A 406 -8.16 -16.05 14.15
CA ASP A 406 -7.20 -15.46 15.09
C ASP A 406 -6.75 -14.05 14.66
N LEU A 407 -7.08 -13.65 13.42
CA LEU A 407 -7.00 -12.27 12.93
C LEU A 407 -8.17 -11.40 13.43
N ARG A 408 -8.88 -11.80 14.48
CA ARG A 408 -10.22 -11.43 14.92
C ARG A 408 -10.47 -9.95 15.25
N GLU A 409 -9.46 -9.16 15.52
CA GLU A 409 -9.62 -7.70 15.66
C GLU A 409 -9.82 -7.00 14.30
N SER A 410 -9.84 -7.77 13.22
CA SER A 410 -9.87 -7.28 11.86
C SER A 410 -10.40 -8.32 10.87
N GLY A 411 -11.69 -8.68 10.97
CA GLY A 411 -12.36 -9.47 9.92
C GLY A 411 -12.20 -8.87 8.52
N SER A 412 -11.91 -7.57 8.43
CA SER A 412 -11.57 -6.87 7.20
C SER A 412 -10.21 -7.26 6.63
N ILE A 413 -9.19 -7.53 7.44
CA ILE A 413 -7.88 -8.00 6.93
C ILE A 413 -8.07 -9.29 6.13
N GLU A 414 -8.87 -10.23 6.68
CA GLU A 414 -9.18 -11.46 5.97
C GLU A 414 -9.88 -11.19 4.64
N GLN A 415 -10.83 -10.24 4.60
CA GLN A 415 -11.59 -9.94 3.38
C GLN A 415 -10.73 -9.25 2.32
N ASP A 416 -9.93 -8.27 2.71
CA ASP A 416 -9.13 -7.43 1.82
C ASP A 416 -7.90 -8.14 1.26
N ALA A 417 -7.27 -9.03 2.06
CA ALA A 417 -6.08 -9.77 1.67
C ALA A 417 -6.34 -10.78 0.54
N ASP A 418 -5.43 -10.86 -0.41
CA ASP A 418 -5.44 -11.89 -1.45
C ASP A 418 -4.85 -13.21 -0.94
N MET A 419 -3.86 -13.11 -0.05
CA MET A 419 -3.25 -14.25 0.64
C MET A 419 -3.09 -13.96 2.13
N VAL A 420 -3.26 -15.01 2.94
CA VAL A 420 -2.99 -14.97 4.39
C VAL A 420 -2.09 -16.15 4.74
N TRP A 421 -0.96 -15.84 5.31
CA TRP A 421 0.04 -16.81 5.75
C TRP A 421 0.21 -16.74 7.26
N PHE A 422 0.38 -17.89 7.88
CA PHE A 422 0.76 -17.99 9.29
C PHE A 422 2.10 -18.66 9.43
N VAL A 423 2.95 -18.10 10.28
CA VAL A 423 4.17 -18.76 10.74
C VAL A 423 3.89 -19.41 12.07
N PHE A 424 4.18 -20.71 12.14
CA PHE A 424 4.06 -21.52 13.36
C PHE A 424 5.33 -22.32 13.59
N ARG A 425 5.79 -22.38 14.83
CA ARG A 425 6.95 -23.16 15.26
C ARG A 425 6.57 -23.97 16.48
N GLU A 426 6.52 -25.29 16.30
CA GLU A 426 6.19 -26.22 17.38
C GLU A 426 7.31 -26.30 18.41
N ASP A 427 8.59 -26.20 17.96
CA ASP A 427 9.77 -26.21 18.82
C ASP A 427 9.74 -25.10 19.89
N TYR A 428 9.17 -23.93 19.58
CA TYR A 428 9.00 -22.83 20.52
C TYR A 428 8.12 -23.21 21.72
N TYR A 429 7.04 -23.96 21.47
CA TYR A 429 6.13 -24.42 22.54
C TYR A 429 6.65 -25.64 23.29
N VAL A 430 7.37 -26.51 22.59
CA VAL A 430 8.02 -27.68 23.24
C VAL A 430 9.15 -27.19 24.14
N ALA A 431 9.99 -26.25 23.69
CA ALA A 431 11.05 -25.67 24.51
C ALA A 431 10.52 -24.99 25.78
N ALA A 432 9.38 -24.27 25.69
CA ALA A 432 8.75 -23.66 26.88
C ALA A 432 8.24 -24.66 27.92
N LYS A 433 8.14 -25.94 27.58
CA LYS A 433 7.70 -27.02 28.46
C LYS A 433 8.87 -27.90 28.95
N GLU A 434 10.13 -27.46 28.80
CA GLU A 434 11.30 -28.22 29.26
C GLU A 434 11.13 -28.59 30.74
N PRO A 435 11.07 -29.89 31.09
CA PRO A 435 11.02 -30.30 32.46
C PRO A 435 12.37 -30.02 33.13
N LYS A 436 12.37 -29.98 34.47
CA LYS A 436 13.61 -29.81 35.21
C LYS A 436 14.60 -30.93 34.83
N ARG A 437 15.81 -30.54 34.47
CA ARG A 437 16.85 -31.50 34.10
C ARG A 437 17.13 -32.42 35.30
N PRO A 438 17.01 -33.74 35.12
CA PRO A 438 17.28 -34.68 36.20
C PRO A 438 18.79 -34.70 36.52
N VAL A 439 19.09 -34.84 37.81
CA VAL A 439 20.44 -35.01 38.31
C VAL A 439 20.58 -36.39 38.97
N GLU A 440 21.81 -36.85 39.19
CA GLU A 440 22.06 -38.10 39.81
C GLU A 440 21.40 -38.15 41.21
N GLY A 441 20.51 -39.16 41.43
CA GLY A 441 19.71 -39.31 42.65
C GLY A 441 18.24 -38.91 42.52
N ASP A 442 17.81 -38.32 41.41
CA ASP A 442 16.40 -38.05 41.14
C ASP A 442 15.62 -39.35 40.82
N ASN A 443 14.27 -39.29 40.89
CA ASN A 443 13.43 -40.47 40.64
C ASN A 443 13.40 -40.82 39.13
N ALA A 444 13.16 -42.09 38.81
CA ALA A 444 13.11 -42.60 37.42
C ALA A 444 12.12 -41.82 36.54
N LYS A 445 10.99 -41.36 37.09
CA LYS A 445 9.98 -40.58 36.35
C LYS A 445 10.53 -39.28 35.82
N MET A 446 11.41 -38.57 36.54
CA MET A 446 12.02 -37.32 36.05
C MET A 446 12.92 -37.58 34.85
N PHE A 447 13.63 -38.71 34.83
CA PHE A 447 14.44 -39.13 33.67
C PHE A 447 13.55 -39.49 32.47
N GLU A 448 12.44 -40.21 32.70
CA GLU A 448 11.47 -40.53 31.65
C GLU A 448 10.80 -39.29 31.08
N ASP A 449 10.33 -38.37 31.90
CA ASP A 449 9.69 -37.11 31.47
C ASP A 449 10.66 -36.25 30.66
N HIS A 450 11.93 -36.14 31.09
CA HIS A 450 12.94 -35.39 30.33
C HIS A 450 13.33 -36.10 29.04
N ALA A 451 13.44 -37.41 29.01
CA ALA A 451 13.71 -38.17 27.78
C ALA A 451 12.57 -38.04 26.77
N ALA A 452 11.31 -38.12 27.23
CA ALA A 452 10.14 -37.90 26.38
C ALA A 452 10.13 -36.48 25.77
N TRP A 453 10.40 -35.46 26.59
CA TRP A 453 10.52 -34.09 26.11
C TRP A 453 11.68 -33.93 25.09
N ALA A 454 12.85 -34.55 25.37
CA ALA A 454 14.00 -34.48 24.46
C ALA A 454 13.70 -35.13 23.11
N ALA A 455 12.98 -36.27 23.10
CA ALA A 455 12.55 -36.91 21.86
C ALA A 455 11.53 -36.05 21.07
N ASP A 456 10.59 -35.44 21.77
CA ASP A 456 9.66 -34.50 21.13
C ASP A 456 10.40 -33.29 20.57
N MET A 457 11.37 -32.74 21.29
CA MET A 457 12.17 -31.60 20.84
C MET A 457 13.02 -31.96 19.62
N GLU A 458 13.67 -33.13 19.59
CA GLU A 458 14.45 -33.61 18.46
C GLU A 458 13.61 -33.71 17.19
N ARG A 459 12.34 -34.14 17.30
CA ARG A 459 11.41 -34.24 16.17
C ARG A 459 11.05 -32.87 15.55
N VAL A 460 10.97 -31.79 16.36
CA VAL A 460 10.44 -30.51 15.91
C VAL A 460 11.49 -29.40 15.82
N TYR A 461 12.71 -29.64 16.32
CA TYR A 461 13.76 -28.63 16.41
C TYR A 461 14.13 -28.06 15.06
N GLY A 462 14.12 -26.73 14.98
CA GLY A 462 14.46 -26.01 13.77
C GLY A 462 13.47 -26.18 12.63
N LEU A 463 12.27 -26.72 12.88
CA LEU A 463 11.19 -26.79 11.90
C LEU A 463 10.19 -25.64 12.10
N ALA A 464 9.74 -25.09 11.00
CA ALA A 464 8.70 -24.07 10.97
C ALA A 464 7.64 -24.44 9.93
N GLU A 465 6.38 -24.23 10.25
CA GLU A 465 5.27 -24.37 9.30
C GLU A 465 4.88 -22.98 8.77
N LEU A 466 4.91 -22.80 7.46
CA LEU A 466 4.26 -21.69 6.77
C LEU A 466 2.88 -22.19 6.30
N ILE A 467 1.84 -21.75 6.98
CA ILE A 467 0.45 -22.15 6.72
C ILE A 467 -0.18 -21.13 5.80
N VAL A 468 -0.44 -21.50 4.54
CA VAL A 468 -1.20 -20.71 3.57
C VAL A 468 -2.69 -20.94 3.85
N ALA A 469 -3.27 -20.09 4.68
CA ALA A 469 -4.66 -20.23 5.15
C ALA A 469 -5.68 -19.64 4.19
N LYS A 470 -5.28 -18.64 3.39
CA LYS A 470 -6.09 -18.04 2.33
C LYS A 470 -5.21 -17.79 1.10
N GLN A 471 -5.74 -18.11 -0.08
CA GLN A 471 -5.14 -17.77 -1.37
C GLN A 471 -6.27 -17.65 -2.42
N ARG A 472 -6.43 -16.45 -3.00
CA ARG A 472 -7.52 -16.20 -3.98
C ARG A 472 -7.34 -16.98 -5.29
N HIS A 473 -6.09 -17.16 -5.71
CA HIS A 473 -5.74 -17.73 -7.01
C HIS A 473 -5.02 -19.08 -6.91
N GLY A 474 -5.20 -19.80 -5.81
CA GLY A 474 -4.54 -21.10 -5.61
C GLY A 474 -5.08 -21.89 -4.42
N ALA A 475 -4.50 -23.06 -4.20
CA ALA A 475 -4.90 -23.94 -3.11
C ALA A 475 -4.22 -23.55 -1.78
N THR A 476 -4.99 -23.55 -0.70
CA THR A 476 -4.46 -23.46 0.67
C THR A 476 -3.59 -24.68 1.01
N GLY A 477 -2.89 -24.64 2.13
CA GLY A 477 -2.05 -25.75 2.58
C GLY A 477 -0.89 -25.28 3.45
N LYS A 478 0.09 -26.13 3.67
CA LYS A 478 1.26 -25.81 4.49
C LYS A 478 2.55 -26.13 3.75
N VAL A 479 3.58 -25.37 4.03
CA VAL A 479 4.96 -25.60 3.59
C VAL A 479 5.82 -25.74 4.84
N ILE A 480 6.64 -26.78 4.89
CA ILE A 480 7.61 -26.98 5.98
C ILE A 480 8.91 -26.28 5.58
N LEU A 481 9.42 -25.46 6.48
CA LEU A 481 10.68 -24.74 6.33
C LEU A 481 11.62 -25.14 7.47
N LYS A 482 12.91 -24.98 7.24
CA LYS A 482 13.92 -25.02 8.30
C LYS A 482 14.11 -23.61 8.86
N PHE A 483 14.22 -23.51 10.18
CA PHE A 483 14.53 -22.24 10.87
C PHE A 483 15.81 -22.41 11.70
N ASP A 484 16.79 -21.55 11.45
CA ASP A 484 18.00 -21.45 12.26
C ASP A 484 17.87 -20.25 13.22
N PRO A 485 17.66 -20.48 14.52
CA PRO A 485 17.49 -19.42 15.50
C PRO A 485 18.76 -18.59 15.72
N THR A 486 19.94 -19.14 15.45
CA THR A 486 21.25 -18.49 15.70
C THR A 486 21.44 -17.26 14.79
N ILE A 487 21.09 -17.43 13.53
CA ILE A 487 21.20 -16.39 12.49
C ILE A 487 19.83 -15.90 12.00
N THR A 488 18.74 -16.36 12.66
CA THR A 488 17.33 -16.01 12.39
C THR A 488 16.91 -16.24 10.94
N ARG A 489 17.39 -17.33 10.32
CA ARG A 489 17.22 -17.65 8.90
C ARG A 489 16.19 -18.73 8.67
N PHE A 490 15.28 -18.50 7.71
CA PHE A 490 14.45 -19.53 7.10
C PHE A 490 15.09 -20.06 5.82
N SER A 491 14.96 -21.34 5.57
CA SER A 491 15.41 -22.02 4.34
C SER A 491 14.46 -23.17 4.00
N ASP A 492 14.54 -23.65 2.75
CA ASP A 492 13.79 -24.83 2.35
C ASP A 492 14.20 -26.04 3.19
N TYR A 493 13.22 -26.86 3.53
CA TYR A 493 13.45 -28.12 4.23
C TYR A 493 13.75 -29.23 3.22
N ALA A 494 14.97 -29.76 3.27
CA ALA A 494 15.48 -30.79 2.34
C ALA A 494 14.99 -32.21 2.66
N GLY A 495 13.85 -32.35 3.32
CA GLY A 495 13.31 -33.63 3.80
C GLY A 495 12.27 -34.29 2.90
N TYR A 496 12.31 -34.07 1.57
CA TYR A 496 11.51 -34.78 0.57
C TYR A 496 12.38 -35.26 -0.56
#